data_1e06c629e88a39b735fab86f81d0d231
#
_entry.id   1e06c629e88a39b735fab86f81d0d231
#
_cell.length_a   1.000
_cell.length_b   1.000
_cell.length_c   1.000
_cell.angle_alpha   90.00
_cell.angle_beta   90.00
_cell.angle_gamma   90.00
#
_symmetry.space_group_name_H-M   'P 1'
#
loop_
_entity.id
_entity.type
_entity.pdbx_description
1 polymer ?
#
loop_
_entity_poly.entity_id
_entity_poly.type
_entity_poly.pdbx_seq_one_letter_code
_entity_poly.pdbx_strand_id
1 'polypeptide(L)'
;MAASAEHIVRRGAYPEFTLTALFVGYGLGILIALSIGYASLILGFSIEGSELAAILGFAILRGLMGRSSIIENNINQTIASAVNGASSGMMFSIPALFILGQTDFNPVVLVFACIAGGVLGIAFIIPLRKQMIDFERLTYPGGVAVATILKSPGAGLKKAYYLLGGVALSAGVHFLSQYFEYENFALGELIGMPDYMNGIWYISLLTLGAAYIAGKGGFFFIVGGFTCYWILAPVMSASRILPTPEMLETAGQSMPTYLRIQLFRPVGIGMLIGGAIMGLILALPLIISAVKSMQSASKLKTAVSTDEMPIKLLYIAVISAACLLFVLALYSTSEMGIFRGFIMAVLGTLWVWIAGVILSECIGRTNWSPLSGMTLIAVTILIIISAGLGDKAAIISSLVVGAAACVAMSQATDLMMDLKTGYLVGATPRQQQLGQLAATWLGPIVVMILIFVLHNAYQMGSERLPAPQGQALASMIQGILGGDVPVQKYIAGAGLGAALSATGIGGLGVLVGLGFYLPFNIILTYSLGTVLRLFTDWKMGKQWSEQKGIPAATGLIVGEALIGVGFAVYFIISGM
;
A
#
# COMPACT_ATOMS: atom_id res chain seq x y z
N MET A 1 -15.67 2.12 31.52
CA MET A 1 -15.78 0.72 31.93
C MET A 1 -15.05 -0.13 30.89
N ALA A 2 -13.83 -0.54 31.21
CA ALA A 2 -13.08 -1.44 30.35
C ALA A 2 -13.72 -2.84 30.53
N ALA A 3 -14.35 -3.34 29.46
CA ALA A 3 -14.78 -4.73 29.42
C ALA A 3 -13.52 -5.60 29.55
N SER A 4 -13.44 -6.39 30.61
CA SER A 4 -12.44 -7.42 30.81
C SER A 4 -12.49 -8.32 29.57
N ALA A 5 -11.41 -8.36 28.79
CA ALA A 5 -11.26 -9.33 27.73
C ALA A 5 -11.32 -10.72 28.38
N GLU A 6 -12.42 -11.43 28.25
CA GLU A 6 -12.50 -12.83 28.63
C GLU A 6 -11.44 -13.58 27.83
N HIS A 7 -10.41 -14.04 28.54
CA HIS A 7 -9.44 -14.96 27.97
C HIS A 7 -10.19 -16.23 27.55
N ILE A 8 -10.30 -16.44 26.25
CA ILE A 8 -10.83 -17.72 25.72
C ILE A 8 -9.83 -18.80 26.10
N VAL A 9 -10.17 -19.58 27.13
CA VAL A 9 -9.35 -20.70 27.60
C VAL A 9 -9.49 -21.83 26.59
N ARG A 10 -8.42 -22.13 25.91
CA ARG A 10 -8.30 -23.21 24.95
C ARG A 10 -8.41 -24.56 25.66
N ARG A 11 -9.39 -25.39 25.29
CA ARG A 11 -9.52 -26.76 25.79
C ARG A 11 -9.27 -27.73 24.64
N GLY A 12 -8.12 -28.44 24.67
CA GLY A 12 -7.75 -29.45 23.68
C GLY A 12 -6.84 -28.95 22.55
N ALA A 13 -6.43 -29.87 21.67
CA ALA A 13 -5.61 -29.57 20.49
C ALA A 13 -6.50 -29.09 19.33
N TYR A 14 -6.28 -27.87 18.87
CA TYR A 14 -6.94 -27.35 17.67
C TYR A 14 -5.98 -27.44 16.47
N PRO A 15 -6.44 -27.91 15.30
CA PRO A 15 -5.66 -27.73 14.08
C PRO A 15 -5.61 -26.25 13.75
N GLU A 16 -4.42 -25.64 13.77
CA GLU A 16 -4.21 -24.23 13.47
C GLU A 16 -3.76 -24.07 12.02
N PHE A 17 -2.57 -24.56 11.72
CA PHE A 17 -2.00 -24.56 10.38
C PHE A 17 -2.44 -25.83 9.66
N THR A 18 -3.41 -25.71 8.77
CA THR A 18 -3.93 -26.82 7.96
C THR A 18 -3.65 -26.58 6.48
N LEU A 19 -3.57 -27.63 5.68
CA LEU A 19 -3.46 -27.50 4.22
C LEU A 19 -4.65 -26.72 3.64
N THR A 20 -5.84 -26.87 4.25
CA THR A 20 -7.01 -26.09 3.84
C THR A 20 -6.82 -24.59 4.08
N ALA A 21 -6.34 -24.21 5.28
CA ALA A 21 -6.03 -22.81 5.57
C ALA A 21 -4.95 -22.26 4.62
N LEU A 22 -3.95 -23.07 4.26
CA LEU A 22 -2.90 -22.71 3.33
C LEU A 22 -3.43 -22.41 1.92
N PHE A 23 -4.16 -23.37 1.33
CA PHE A 23 -4.64 -23.20 -0.05
C PHE A 23 -5.74 -22.16 -0.18
N VAL A 24 -6.66 -22.08 0.79
CA VAL A 24 -7.67 -21.02 0.82
C VAL A 24 -7.00 -19.66 1.02
N GLY A 25 -5.99 -19.58 1.91
CA GLY A 25 -5.19 -18.39 2.12
C GLY A 25 -4.44 -17.94 0.87
N TYR A 26 -3.86 -18.86 0.11
CA TYR A 26 -3.23 -18.55 -1.18
C TYR A 26 -4.23 -18.00 -2.19
N GLY A 27 -5.37 -18.67 -2.37
CA GLY A 27 -6.40 -18.21 -3.30
C GLY A 27 -6.95 -16.83 -2.95
N LEU A 28 -7.25 -16.60 -1.67
CA LEU A 28 -7.69 -15.31 -1.18
C LEU A 28 -6.58 -14.26 -1.29
N GLY A 29 -5.36 -14.63 -0.96
CA GLY A 29 -4.21 -13.73 -1.05
C GLY A 29 -3.96 -13.25 -2.48
N ILE A 30 -4.06 -14.14 -3.48
CA ILE A 30 -3.97 -13.77 -4.90
C ILE A 30 -5.07 -12.78 -5.26
N LEU A 31 -6.33 -13.09 -4.93
CA LEU A 31 -7.47 -12.22 -5.21
C LEU A 31 -7.30 -10.83 -4.58
N ILE A 32 -6.86 -10.79 -3.32
CA ILE A 32 -6.65 -9.55 -2.58
C ILE A 32 -5.46 -8.77 -3.15
N ALA A 33 -4.35 -9.45 -3.47
CA ALA A 33 -3.16 -8.82 -4.05
C ALA A 33 -3.45 -8.19 -5.42
N LEU A 34 -4.23 -8.84 -6.27
CA LEU A 34 -4.68 -8.29 -7.55
C LEU A 34 -5.56 -7.06 -7.34
N SER A 35 -6.55 -7.15 -6.44
CA SER A 35 -7.52 -6.08 -6.22
C SER A 35 -6.90 -4.85 -5.55
N ILE A 36 -6.17 -5.07 -4.46
CA ILE A 36 -5.53 -3.98 -3.70
C ILE A 36 -4.34 -3.41 -4.46
N GLY A 37 -3.58 -4.25 -5.18
CA GLY A 37 -2.49 -3.80 -6.03
C GLY A 37 -2.98 -2.83 -7.11
N TYR A 38 -4.04 -3.18 -7.83
CA TYR A 38 -4.67 -2.28 -8.81
C TYR A 38 -5.18 -0.99 -8.17
N ALA A 39 -5.91 -1.09 -7.05
CA ALA A 39 -6.40 0.08 -6.32
C ALA A 39 -5.27 1.00 -5.84
N SER A 40 -4.15 0.43 -5.38
CA SER A 40 -2.98 1.19 -4.91
C SER A 40 -2.29 1.97 -6.02
N LEU A 41 -2.27 1.46 -7.25
CA LEU A 41 -1.74 2.18 -8.41
C LEU A 41 -2.62 3.36 -8.83
N ILE A 42 -3.93 3.26 -8.64
CA ILE A 42 -4.85 4.36 -8.94
C ILE A 42 -4.81 5.42 -7.84
N LEU A 43 -4.90 5.02 -6.58
CA LEU A 43 -5.13 5.92 -5.44
C LEU A 43 -3.83 6.42 -4.80
N GLY A 44 -2.72 5.69 -4.94
CA GLY A 44 -1.42 6.05 -4.36
C GLY A 44 -1.29 5.77 -2.87
N PHE A 45 -2.21 5.01 -2.28
CA PHE A 45 -2.08 4.48 -0.93
C PHE A 45 -2.55 3.02 -0.88
N SER A 46 -2.03 2.26 0.06
CA SER A 46 -2.41 0.86 0.25
C SER A 46 -3.63 0.74 1.16
N ILE A 47 -4.46 -0.26 0.86
CA ILE A 47 -5.60 -0.66 1.68
C ILE A 47 -5.22 -2.00 2.35
N GLU A 48 -5.51 -2.14 3.64
CA GLU A 48 -5.21 -3.38 4.36
C GLU A 48 -6.13 -4.52 3.90
N GLY A 49 -5.53 -5.64 3.47
CA GLY A 49 -6.25 -6.82 3.00
C GLY A 49 -6.69 -7.79 4.10
N SER A 50 -6.18 -7.63 5.32
CA SER A 50 -6.39 -8.57 6.42
C SER A 50 -7.86 -8.70 6.85
N GLU A 51 -8.62 -7.60 6.89
CA GLU A 51 -10.05 -7.62 7.19
C GLU A 51 -10.84 -8.36 6.12
N LEU A 52 -10.52 -8.10 4.85
CA LEU A 52 -11.12 -8.77 3.70
C LEU A 52 -10.85 -10.28 3.73
N ALA A 53 -9.59 -10.67 4.01
CA ALA A 53 -9.20 -12.06 4.14
C ALA A 53 -9.97 -12.78 5.27
N ALA A 54 -10.17 -12.13 6.41
CA ALA A 54 -10.93 -12.68 7.52
C ALA A 54 -12.41 -12.90 7.16
N ILE A 55 -13.04 -11.93 6.48
CA ILE A 55 -14.46 -12.02 6.07
C ILE A 55 -14.67 -13.11 5.03
N LEU A 56 -13.85 -13.12 3.97
CA LEU A 56 -13.92 -14.13 2.90
C LEU A 56 -13.52 -15.52 3.42
N GLY A 57 -12.54 -15.58 4.32
CA GLY A 57 -12.17 -16.80 5.00
C GLY A 57 -13.35 -17.43 5.75
N PHE A 58 -14.17 -16.64 6.44
CA PHE A 58 -15.42 -17.15 7.02
C PHE A 58 -16.41 -17.66 5.98
N ALA A 59 -16.57 -16.93 4.88
CA ALA A 59 -17.48 -17.37 3.81
C ALA A 59 -17.07 -18.72 3.24
N ILE A 60 -15.79 -18.94 3.00
CA ILE A 60 -15.26 -20.16 2.40
C ILE A 60 -15.14 -21.28 3.45
N LEU A 61 -14.38 -21.06 4.53
CA LEU A 61 -14.09 -22.13 5.49
C LEU A 61 -15.35 -22.57 6.24
N ARG A 62 -16.17 -21.63 6.71
CA ARG A 62 -17.38 -21.94 7.45
C ARG A 62 -18.59 -22.15 6.54
N GLY A 63 -18.78 -21.26 5.55
CA GLY A 63 -19.97 -21.28 4.68
C GLY A 63 -19.96 -22.44 3.68
N LEU A 64 -18.84 -22.66 3.00
CA LEU A 64 -18.74 -23.68 1.95
C LEU A 64 -18.16 -25.01 2.46
N MET A 65 -17.16 -24.96 3.38
CA MET A 65 -16.44 -26.16 3.83
C MET A 65 -16.89 -26.69 5.20
N GLY A 66 -17.82 -26.00 5.89
CA GLY A 66 -18.34 -26.44 7.19
C GLY A 66 -17.32 -26.39 8.34
N ARG A 67 -16.18 -25.70 8.17
CA ARG A 67 -15.13 -25.55 9.17
C ARG A 67 -15.41 -24.33 10.06
N SER A 68 -15.42 -24.51 11.38
CA SER A 68 -15.83 -23.46 12.31
C SER A 68 -14.70 -22.89 13.17
N SER A 69 -13.44 -23.32 12.97
CA SER A 69 -12.32 -22.87 13.79
C SER A 69 -11.95 -21.40 13.50
N ILE A 70 -12.06 -20.55 14.53
CA ILE A 70 -11.61 -19.16 14.47
C ILE A 70 -10.10 -19.08 14.24
N ILE A 71 -9.34 -19.99 14.86
CA ILE A 71 -7.88 -20.01 14.77
C ILE A 71 -7.44 -20.45 13.37
N GLU A 72 -8.09 -21.45 12.78
CA GLU A 72 -7.83 -21.86 11.39
C GLU A 72 -8.09 -20.69 10.42
N ASN A 73 -9.17 -19.93 10.62
CA ASN A 73 -9.44 -18.72 9.82
C ASN A 73 -8.42 -17.62 10.08
N ASN A 74 -7.90 -17.49 11.30
CA ASN A 74 -6.82 -16.55 11.59
C ASN A 74 -5.52 -16.91 10.84
N ILE A 75 -5.16 -18.19 10.77
CA ILE A 75 -4.00 -18.64 9.98
C ILE A 75 -4.24 -18.39 8.47
N ASN A 76 -5.44 -18.72 7.97
CA ASN A 76 -5.84 -18.43 6.60
C ASN A 76 -5.71 -16.92 6.27
N GLN A 77 -6.17 -16.04 7.17
CA GLN A 77 -6.07 -14.60 7.03
C GLN A 77 -4.59 -14.14 7.02
N THR A 78 -3.74 -14.66 7.91
CA THR A 78 -2.31 -14.36 7.92
C THR A 78 -1.63 -14.78 6.61
N ILE A 79 -1.96 -15.94 6.05
CA ILE A 79 -1.44 -16.41 4.77
C ILE A 79 -1.87 -15.47 3.63
N ALA A 80 -3.15 -15.10 3.58
CA ALA A 80 -3.66 -14.18 2.58
C ALA A 80 -3.05 -12.77 2.70
N SER A 81 -2.87 -12.27 3.93
CA SER A 81 -2.18 -11.02 4.22
C SER A 81 -0.73 -11.04 3.73
N ALA A 82 -0.01 -12.14 3.96
CA ALA A 82 1.37 -12.30 3.50
C ALA A 82 1.52 -12.21 1.98
N VAL A 83 0.59 -12.82 1.22
CA VAL A 83 0.57 -12.68 -0.25
C VAL A 83 0.30 -11.24 -0.65
N ASN A 84 -0.68 -10.59 -0.03
CA ASN A 84 -1.02 -9.19 -0.31
C ASN A 84 0.09 -8.22 0.13
N GLY A 85 0.83 -8.50 1.19
CA GLY A 85 1.87 -7.61 1.73
C GLY A 85 2.97 -7.25 0.71
N ALA A 86 3.20 -8.10 -0.30
CA ALA A 86 4.07 -7.77 -1.41
C ALA A 86 3.50 -6.63 -2.30
N SER A 87 2.16 -6.50 -2.39
CA SER A 87 1.52 -5.48 -3.23
C SER A 87 1.92 -4.08 -2.80
N SER A 88 1.83 -3.76 -1.50
CA SER A 88 2.18 -2.44 -0.98
C SER A 88 3.64 -2.08 -1.28
N GLY A 89 4.57 -3.02 -1.05
CA GLY A 89 6.00 -2.79 -1.30
C GLY A 89 6.31 -2.61 -2.79
N MET A 90 5.82 -3.49 -3.64
CA MET A 90 6.12 -3.50 -5.07
C MET A 90 5.41 -2.36 -5.81
N MET A 91 4.13 -2.06 -5.48
CA MET A 91 3.37 -0.99 -6.13
C MET A 91 3.88 0.41 -5.79
N PHE A 92 4.65 0.56 -4.72
CA PHE A 92 5.27 1.84 -4.34
C PHE A 92 6.67 2.03 -4.94
N SER A 93 7.31 0.98 -5.44
CA SER A 93 8.68 1.02 -5.92
C SER A 93 8.84 0.69 -7.41
N ILE A 94 8.32 -0.45 -7.86
CA ILE A 94 8.56 -0.98 -9.20
C ILE A 94 7.96 -0.11 -10.33
N PRO A 95 6.79 0.54 -10.19
CA PRO A 95 6.29 1.45 -11.21
C PRO A 95 7.27 2.54 -11.61
N ALA A 96 8.19 2.94 -10.71
CA ALA A 96 9.23 3.91 -11.02
C ALA A 96 10.16 3.44 -12.17
N LEU A 97 10.44 2.13 -12.33
CA LEU A 97 11.21 1.61 -13.46
C LEU A 97 10.52 1.94 -14.79
N PHE A 98 9.25 1.65 -14.88
CA PHE A 98 8.47 1.87 -16.10
C PHE A 98 8.30 3.37 -16.41
N ILE A 99 8.07 4.18 -15.38
CA ILE A 99 7.93 5.65 -15.51
C ILE A 99 9.26 6.29 -15.98
N LEU A 100 10.39 5.73 -15.55
CA LEU A 100 11.74 6.14 -15.99
C LEU A 100 12.15 5.55 -17.35
N GLY A 101 11.25 4.82 -18.02
CA GLY A 101 11.50 4.19 -19.32
C GLY A 101 12.47 3.01 -19.27
N GLN A 102 12.73 2.47 -18.08
CA GLN A 102 13.59 1.30 -17.91
C GLN A 102 12.74 0.03 -17.96
N THR A 103 12.55 -0.51 -19.16
CA THR A 103 11.80 -1.77 -19.38
C THR A 103 12.71 -2.99 -19.56
N ASP A 104 14.01 -2.76 -19.81
CA ASP A 104 15.00 -3.79 -20.03
C ASP A 104 15.70 -4.17 -18.71
N PHE A 105 14.93 -4.77 -17.80
CA PHE A 105 15.41 -5.36 -16.55
C PHE A 105 14.97 -6.82 -16.45
N ASN A 106 15.66 -7.61 -15.64
CA ASN A 106 15.29 -9.01 -15.43
C ASN A 106 14.19 -9.12 -14.33
N PRO A 107 12.93 -9.43 -14.69
CA PRO A 107 11.85 -9.51 -13.72
C PRO A 107 12.05 -10.65 -12.71
N VAL A 108 12.76 -11.72 -13.08
CA VAL A 108 13.04 -12.84 -12.18
C VAL A 108 13.98 -12.40 -11.05
N VAL A 109 15.02 -11.62 -11.37
CA VAL A 109 15.92 -11.03 -10.36
C VAL A 109 15.13 -10.17 -9.38
N LEU A 110 14.21 -9.35 -9.89
CA LEU A 110 13.41 -8.44 -9.06
C LEU A 110 12.41 -9.21 -8.17
N VAL A 111 11.76 -10.24 -8.69
CA VAL A 111 10.87 -11.12 -7.91
C VAL A 111 11.64 -11.80 -6.77
N PHE A 112 12.79 -12.42 -7.06
CA PHE A 112 13.58 -13.07 -6.03
C PHE A 112 14.16 -12.08 -5.01
N ALA A 113 14.49 -10.85 -5.43
CA ALA A 113 14.89 -9.78 -4.52
C ALA A 113 13.73 -9.41 -3.56
N CYS A 114 12.52 -9.28 -4.07
CA CYS A 114 11.33 -9.03 -3.25
C CYS A 114 11.01 -10.20 -2.29
N ILE A 115 11.20 -11.45 -2.73
CA ILE A 115 11.06 -12.64 -1.86
C ILE A 115 12.10 -12.58 -0.73
N ALA A 116 13.37 -12.35 -1.07
CA ALA A 116 14.45 -12.20 -0.08
C ALA A 116 14.15 -11.06 0.90
N GLY A 117 13.69 -9.91 0.39
CA GLY A 117 13.22 -8.79 1.21
C GLY A 117 12.12 -9.21 2.18
N GLY A 118 11.07 -9.87 1.69
CA GLY A 118 9.96 -10.34 2.52
C GLY A 118 10.43 -11.27 3.65
N VAL A 119 11.30 -12.23 3.34
CA VAL A 119 11.90 -13.13 4.35
C VAL A 119 12.72 -12.34 5.38
N LEU A 120 13.51 -11.34 4.94
CA LEU A 120 14.28 -10.46 5.84
C LEU A 120 13.35 -9.69 6.80
N GLY A 121 12.29 -9.07 6.27
CA GLY A 121 11.33 -8.31 7.06
C GLY A 121 10.68 -9.16 8.15
N ILE A 122 10.19 -10.34 7.77
CA ILE A 122 9.59 -11.31 8.70
C ILE A 122 10.61 -11.77 9.76
N ALA A 123 11.80 -12.18 9.33
CA ALA A 123 12.81 -12.71 10.24
C ALA A 123 13.31 -11.67 11.25
N PHE A 124 13.42 -10.40 10.85
CA PHE A 124 13.84 -9.31 11.73
C PHE A 124 12.77 -8.90 12.75
N ILE A 125 11.49 -9.00 12.39
CA ILE A 125 10.43 -8.50 13.27
C ILE A 125 9.94 -9.53 14.30
N ILE A 126 10.04 -10.83 14.01
CA ILE A 126 9.60 -11.90 14.92
C ILE A 126 10.18 -11.77 16.33
N PRO A 127 11.50 -11.53 16.54
CA PRO A 127 12.06 -11.40 17.89
C PRO A 127 11.47 -10.24 18.70
N LEU A 128 10.90 -9.23 18.02
CA LEU A 128 10.36 -8.03 18.65
C LEU A 128 8.89 -8.16 19.05
N ARG A 129 8.21 -9.25 18.62
CA ARG A 129 6.81 -9.48 18.95
C ARG A 129 6.53 -9.41 20.44
N LYS A 130 7.32 -10.11 21.23
CA LYS A 130 7.14 -10.11 22.71
C LYS A 130 7.27 -8.72 23.27
N GLN A 131 8.27 -7.97 22.83
CA GLN A 131 8.48 -6.61 23.30
C GLN A 131 7.28 -5.73 22.98
N MET A 132 6.86 -5.70 21.71
CA MET A 132 5.83 -4.78 21.23
C MET A 132 4.40 -5.20 21.64
N ILE A 133 4.09 -6.51 21.61
CA ILE A 133 2.72 -7.01 21.86
C ILE A 133 2.49 -7.39 23.31
N ASP A 134 3.43 -8.14 23.93
CA ASP A 134 3.22 -8.67 25.29
C ASP A 134 3.63 -7.67 26.37
N PHE A 135 4.79 -7.00 26.24
CA PHE A 135 5.32 -6.08 27.25
C PHE A 135 4.83 -4.65 27.09
N GLU A 136 5.02 -4.04 25.90
CA GLU A 136 4.59 -2.66 25.65
C GLU A 136 3.09 -2.56 25.36
N ARG A 137 2.47 -3.69 25.02
CA ARG A 137 1.04 -3.81 24.75
C ARG A 137 0.55 -2.81 23.71
N LEU A 138 1.33 -2.62 22.66
CA LEU A 138 0.94 -1.74 21.56
C LEU A 138 -0.43 -2.17 21.00
N THR A 139 -1.23 -1.19 20.63
CA THR A 139 -2.65 -1.40 20.31
C THR A 139 -2.84 -2.16 18.99
N TYR A 140 -2.05 -1.84 17.94
CA TYR A 140 -2.23 -2.36 16.59
C TYR A 140 -3.72 -2.33 16.17
N PRO A 141 -4.30 -1.15 15.94
CA PRO A 141 -5.75 -1.01 15.76
C PRO A 141 -6.32 -1.87 14.63
N GLY A 142 -5.61 -2.02 13.51
CA GLY A 142 -5.99 -2.93 12.42
C GLY A 142 -6.08 -4.40 12.89
N GLY A 143 -5.08 -4.87 13.65
CA GLY A 143 -5.10 -6.21 14.24
C GLY A 143 -6.26 -6.44 15.21
N VAL A 144 -6.62 -5.42 15.99
CA VAL A 144 -7.81 -5.46 16.88
C VAL A 144 -9.10 -5.55 16.07
N ALA A 145 -9.21 -4.80 14.97
CA ALA A 145 -10.38 -4.85 14.08
C ALA A 145 -10.57 -6.25 13.49
N VAL A 146 -9.50 -6.86 12.97
CA VAL A 146 -9.52 -8.24 12.43
C VAL A 146 -9.89 -9.25 13.52
N ALA A 147 -9.32 -9.14 14.72
CA ALA A 147 -9.67 -10.02 15.84
C ALA A 147 -11.15 -9.92 16.21
N THR A 148 -11.74 -8.72 16.15
CA THR A 148 -13.17 -8.51 16.40
C THR A 148 -14.03 -9.19 15.32
N ILE A 149 -13.61 -9.15 14.06
CA ILE A 149 -14.28 -9.88 12.97
C ILE A 149 -14.23 -11.39 13.23
N LEU A 150 -13.05 -11.92 13.55
CA LEU A 150 -12.84 -13.35 13.80
C LEU A 150 -13.65 -13.86 15.00
N LYS A 151 -13.79 -13.07 16.05
CA LYS A 151 -14.60 -13.42 17.24
C LYS A 151 -16.11 -13.35 17.02
N SER A 152 -16.56 -12.85 15.88
CA SER A 152 -17.98 -12.68 15.55
C SER A 152 -18.41 -13.54 14.35
N PRO A 153 -18.39 -14.87 14.45
CA PRO A 153 -18.56 -15.76 13.29
C PRO A 153 -19.93 -15.65 12.61
N GLY A 154 -21.00 -15.37 13.36
CA GLY A 154 -22.34 -15.14 12.79
C GLY A 154 -22.47 -13.83 12.03
N ALA A 155 -21.74 -12.81 12.44
CA ALA A 155 -21.66 -11.53 11.72
C ALA A 155 -20.77 -11.65 10.48
N GLY A 156 -19.78 -12.55 10.45
CA GLY A 156 -18.89 -12.79 9.32
C GLY A 156 -19.63 -13.21 8.05
N LEU A 157 -20.56 -14.16 8.13
CA LEU A 157 -21.39 -14.57 6.98
C LEU A 157 -22.27 -13.45 6.45
N LYS A 158 -22.90 -12.67 7.35
CA LYS A 158 -23.69 -11.50 6.93
C LYS A 158 -22.82 -10.44 6.24
N LYS A 159 -21.60 -10.20 6.75
CA LYS A 159 -20.63 -9.30 6.11
C LYS A 159 -20.22 -9.79 4.74
N ALA A 160 -20.05 -11.11 4.56
CA ALA A 160 -19.75 -11.71 3.26
C ALA A 160 -20.85 -11.46 2.21
N TYR A 161 -22.14 -11.48 2.58
CA TYR A 161 -23.22 -11.14 1.66
C TYR A 161 -23.16 -9.68 1.19
N TYR A 162 -22.89 -8.73 2.09
CA TYR A 162 -22.70 -7.33 1.70
C TYR A 162 -21.48 -7.15 0.79
N LEU A 163 -20.38 -7.84 1.09
CA LEU A 163 -19.18 -7.82 0.27
C LEU A 163 -19.45 -8.39 -1.13
N LEU A 164 -20.05 -9.58 -1.24
CA LEU A 164 -20.39 -10.19 -2.53
C LEU A 164 -21.37 -9.35 -3.33
N GLY A 165 -22.35 -8.72 -2.66
CA GLY A 165 -23.24 -7.75 -3.29
C GLY A 165 -22.49 -6.54 -3.87
N GLY A 166 -21.51 -6.02 -3.13
CA GLY A 166 -20.62 -4.97 -3.60
C GLY A 166 -19.79 -5.41 -4.80
N VAL A 167 -19.19 -6.63 -4.74
CA VAL A 167 -18.43 -7.22 -5.87
C VAL A 167 -19.31 -7.31 -7.13
N ALA A 168 -20.50 -7.87 -7.02
CA ALA A 168 -21.40 -8.05 -8.17
C ALA A 168 -21.82 -6.71 -8.78
N LEU A 169 -22.17 -5.73 -7.93
CA LEU A 169 -22.55 -4.38 -8.37
C LEU A 169 -21.39 -3.70 -9.10
N SER A 170 -20.21 -3.68 -8.49
CA SER A 170 -19.04 -2.99 -9.04
C SER A 170 -18.53 -3.66 -10.31
N ALA A 171 -18.46 -4.99 -10.32
CA ALA A 171 -18.10 -5.75 -11.50
C ALA A 171 -19.05 -5.46 -12.67
N GLY A 172 -20.36 -5.43 -12.41
CA GLY A 172 -21.37 -5.11 -13.44
C GLY A 172 -21.23 -3.68 -13.98
N VAL A 173 -21.11 -2.69 -13.10
CA VAL A 173 -20.96 -1.28 -13.50
C VAL A 173 -19.69 -1.08 -14.30
N HIS A 174 -18.55 -1.60 -13.81
CA HIS A 174 -17.27 -1.41 -14.51
C HIS A 174 -17.22 -2.18 -15.83
N PHE A 175 -17.80 -3.39 -15.90
CA PHE A 175 -17.93 -4.12 -17.15
C PHE A 175 -18.72 -3.31 -18.20
N LEU A 176 -19.85 -2.74 -17.82
CA LEU A 176 -20.66 -1.90 -18.72
C LEU A 176 -19.92 -0.62 -19.11
N SER A 177 -19.23 0.03 -18.16
CA SER A 177 -18.41 1.22 -18.41
C SER A 177 -17.31 0.95 -19.45
N GLN A 178 -16.60 -0.17 -19.33
CA GLN A 178 -15.56 -0.57 -20.29
C GLN A 178 -16.15 -1.00 -21.64
N TYR A 179 -17.26 -1.74 -21.63
CA TYR A 179 -17.91 -2.21 -22.86
C TYR A 179 -18.46 -1.07 -23.71
N PHE A 180 -19.02 -0.02 -23.09
CA PHE A 180 -19.53 1.17 -23.78
C PHE A 180 -18.49 2.29 -23.91
N GLU A 181 -17.27 2.07 -23.47
CA GLU A 181 -16.17 3.07 -23.44
C GLU A 181 -16.58 4.39 -22.74
N TYR A 182 -17.44 4.29 -21.72
CA TYR A 182 -17.99 5.43 -20.99
C TYR A 182 -17.46 5.45 -19.55
N GLU A 183 -16.28 6.01 -19.36
CA GLU A 183 -15.60 6.05 -18.08
C GLU A 183 -15.80 7.36 -17.30
N ASN A 184 -16.18 8.44 -17.99
CA ASN A 184 -16.30 9.76 -17.40
C ASN A 184 -17.66 10.40 -17.71
N PHE A 185 -18.17 11.18 -16.75
CA PHE A 185 -19.40 11.95 -16.88
C PHE A 185 -19.10 13.44 -16.73
N ALA A 186 -19.32 14.23 -17.78
CA ALA A 186 -19.02 15.66 -17.83
C ALA A 186 -20.15 16.50 -17.21
N LEU A 187 -20.38 16.36 -15.90
CA LEU A 187 -21.42 17.12 -15.19
C LEU A 187 -21.17 18.64 -15.25
N GLY A 188 -19.90 19.05 -15.24
CA GLY A 188 -19.53 20.48 -15.31
C GLY A 188 -20.07 21.17 -16.54
N GLU A 189 -20.03 20.53 -17.70
CA GLU A 189 -20.56 21.06 -18.95
C GLU A 189 -22.08 21.28 -18.87
N LEU A 190 -22.82 20.35 -18.24
CA LEU A 190 -24.27 20.46 -18.08
C LEU A 190 -24.72 21.66 -17.23
N ILE A 191 -23.88 22.09 -16.29
CA ILE A 191 -24.18 23.21 -15.39
C ILE A 191 -23.45 24.51 -15.77
N GLY A 192 -22.77 24.53 -16.94
CA GLY A 192 -22.03 25.70 -17.43
C GLY A 192 -20.79 26.05 -16.60
N MET A 193 -20.14 25.06 -15.99
CA MET A 193 -18.91 25.26 -15.21
C MET A 193 -17.74 25.58 -16.15
N PRO A 194 -16.88 26.57 -15.84
CA PRO A 194 -15.68 26.84 -16.63
C PRO A 194 -14.74 25.63 -16.69
N ASP A 195 -14.12 25.39 -17.86
CA ASP A 195 -13.25 24.23 -18.10
C ASP A 195 -12.12 24.09 -17.10
N TYR A 196 -11.51 25.19 -16.64
CA TYR A 196 -10.44 25.16 -15.66
C TYR A 196 -10.86 24.63 -14.29
N MET A 197 -12.16 24.57 -13.99
CA MET A 197 -12.70 23.99 -12.75
C MET A 197 -12.87 22.47 -12.83
N ASN A 198 -12.73 21.88 -14.03
CA ASN A 198 -12.73 20.44 -14.29
C ASN A 198 -13.89 19.68 -13.63
N GLY A 199 -15.12 19.92 -14.10
CA GLY A 199 -16.33 19.26 -13.60
C GLY A 199 -16.58 17.85 -14.18
N ILE A 200 -15.53 17.09 -14.49
CA ILE A 200 -15.61 15.74 -15.06
C ILE A 200 -15.54 14.72 -13.91
N TRP A 201 -16.50 13.79 -13.87
CA TRP A 201 -16.60 12.76 -12.84
C TRP A 201 -16.18 11.40 -13.40
N TYR A 202 -15.30 10.71 -12.69
CA TYR A 202 -14.89 9.36 -13.04
C TYR A 202 -15.89 8.33 -12.51
N ILE A 203 -16.38 7.43 -13.37
CA ILE A 203 -17.32 6.37 -12.98
C ILE A 203 -16.52 5.20 -12.40
N SER A 204 -16.27 5.25 -11.11
CA SER A 204 -15.50 4.23 -10.39
C SER A 204 -16.11 3.94 -9.02
N LEU A 205 -16.62 2.74 -8.86
CA LEU A 205 -17.11 2.24 -7.58
C LEU A 205 -15.95 1.82 -6.66
N LEU A 206 -14.79 1.45 -7.22
CA LEU A 206 -13.55 1.25 -6.48
C LEU A 206 -13.14 2.52 -5.73
N THR A 207 -13.09 3.65 -6.43
CA THR A 207 -12.72 4.94 -5.85
C THR A 207 -13.74 5.37 -4.78
N LEU A 208 -15.02 5.19 -5.04
CA LEU A 208 -16.09 5.43 -4.07
C LEU A 208 -15.96 4.52 -2.84
N GLY A 209 -15.69 3.23 -3.05
CA GLY A 209 -15.51 2.25 -1.98
C GLY A 209 -14.30 2.57 -1.11
N ALA A 210 -13.17 2.91 -1.72
CA ALA A 210 -11.95 3.31 -1.01
C ALA A 210 -12.17 4.55 -0.13
N ALA A 211 -12.88 5.55 -0.67
CA ALA A 211 -13.25 6.76 0.07
C ALA A 211 -14.20 6.46 1.23
N TYR A 212 -15.16 5.56 1.02
CA TYR A 212 -16.06 5.12 2.08
C TYR A 212 -15.32 4.45 3.23
N ILE A 213 -14.34 3.60 2.94
CA ILE A 213 -13.50 2.94 3.95
C ILE A 213 -12.63 3.95 4.69
N ALA A 214 -11.96 4.84 3.97
CA ALA A 214 -11.12 5.88 4.54
C ALA A 214 -11.91 6.87 5.44
N GLY A 215 -13.18 7.10 5.12
CA GLY A 215 -14.07 7.95 5.90
C GLY A 215 -13.48 9.34 6.13
N LYS A 216 -13.41 9.78 7.41
CA LYS A 216 -12.84 11.11 7.75
C LYS A 216 -11.36 11.25 7.38
N GLY A 217 -10.59 10.16 7.32
CA GLY A 217 -9.18 10.17 6.92
C GLY A 217 -8.98 10.61 5.48
N GLY A 218 -9.93 10.32 4.60
CA GLY A 218 -9.91 10.74 3.19
C GLY A 218 -10.22 12.21 2.95
N PHE A 219 -10.69 12.96 3.95
CA PHE A 219 -11.07 14.37 3.79
C PHE A 219 -9.91 15.25 3.29
N PHE A 220 -8.71 15.04 3.80
CA PHE A 220 -7.55 15.84 3.40
C PHE A 220 -7.11 15.60 1.95
N PHE A 221 -7.33 14.41 1.45
CA PHE A 221 -7.14 14.09 0.04
C PHE A 221 -8.07 14.91 -0.86
N ILE A 222 -9.34 15.03 -0.48
CA ILE A 222 -10.33 15.85 -1.16
C ILE A 222 -9.94 17.32 -1.13
N VAL A 223 -9.54 17.84 0.04
CA VAL A 223 -9.10 19.24 0.21
C VAL A 223 -8.01 19.59 -0.79
N GLY A 224 -7.03 18.70 -1.01
CA GLY A 224 -5.95 18.95 -1.98
C GLY A 224 -6.48 19.21 -3.39
N GLY A 225 -7.33 18.34 -3.92
CA GLY A 225 -7.85 18.48 -5.28
C GLY A 225 -8.80 19.65 -5.45
N PHE A 226 -9.70 19.87 -4.49
CA PHE A 226 -10.59 21.05 -4.53
C PHE A 226 -9.81 22.35 -4.44
N THR A 227 -8.72 22.40 -3.67
CA THR A 227 -7.83 23.55 -3.63
C THR A 227 -7.25 23.85 -5.01
N CYS A 228 -6.83 22.86 -5.77
CA CYS A 228 -6.29 23.05 -7.12
C CYS A 228 -7.32 23.67 -8.08
N TYR A 229 -8.47 23.01 -8.23
CA TYR A 229 -9.38 23.30 -9.33
C TYR A 229 -10.50 24.28 -8.95
N TRP A 230 -10.92 24.33 -7.69
CA TRP A 230 -12.03 25.19 -7.26
C TRP A 230 -11.59 26.40 -6.44
N ILE A 231 -10.29 26.51 -6.10
CA ILE A 231 -9.72 27.70 -5.44
C ILE A 231 -8.61 28.29 -6.29
N LEU A 232 -7.52 27.56 -6.54
CA LEU A 232 -6.34 28.12 -7.24
C LEU A 232 -6.64 28.42 -8.71
N ALA A 233 -7.29 27.53 -9.46
CA ALA A 233 -7.60 27.78 -10.86
C ALA A 233 -8.52 28.99 -11.08
N PRO A 234 -9.62 29.23 -10.30
CA PRO A 234 -10.38 30.48 -10.34
C PRO A 234 -9.57 31.73 -9.98
N VAL A 235 -8.68 31.64 -8.97
CA VAL A 235 -7.78 32.76 -8.61
C VAL A 235 -6.83 33.06 -9.76
N MET A 236 -6.26 32.05 -10.41
CA MET A 236 -5.41 32.21 -11.60
C MET A 236 -6.19 32.83 -12.76
N SER A 237 -7.44 32.44 -12.96
CA SER A 237 -8.34 33.05 -13.95
C SER A 237 -8.55 34.53 -13.68
N ALA A 238 -8.91 34.88 -12.45
CA ALA A 238 -9.12 36.25 -12.04
C ALA A 238 -7.84 37.12 -12.16
N SER A 239 -6.69 36.50 -11.88
CA SER A 239 -5.37 37.15 -12.01
C SER A 239 -4.81 37.17 -13.44
N ARG A 240 -5.53 36.61 -14.41
CA ARG A 240 -5.10 36.46 -15.81
C ARG A 240 -3.78 35.70 -16.00
N ILE A 241 -3.54 34.71 -15.16
CA ILE A 241 -2.31 33.88 -15.17
C ILE A 241 -2.60 32.49 -15.79
N LEU A 242 -3.83 32.21 -16.22
CA LEU A 242 -4.16 30.97 -16.90
C LEU A 242 -3.36 30.84 -18.22
N PRO A 243 -3.04 29.59 -18.64
CA PRO A 243 -2.43 29.34 -19.94
C PRO A 243 -3.23 29.95 -21.08
N THR A 244 -2.53 30.53 -22.05
CA THR A 244 -3.17 31.07 -23.24
C THR A 244 -3.63 29.94 -24.17
N PRO A 245 -4.62 30.17 -25.06
CA PRO A 245 -5.04 29.18 -26.04
C PRO A 245 -3.88 28.65 -26.90
N GLU A 246 -2.93 29.51 -27.26
CA GLU A 246 -1.73 29.15 -28.01
C GLU A 246 -0.83 28.14 -27.24
N MET A 247 -0.69 28.33 -25.93
CA MET A 247 0.07 27.38 -25.07
C MET A 247 -0.61 26.03 -25.00
N LEU A 248 -1.94 25.98 -24.95
CA LEU A 248 -2.71 24.74 -24.94
C LEU A 248 -2.62 24.01 -26.27
N GLU A 249 -2.73 24.75 -27.37
CA GLU A 249 -2.64 24.21 -28.73
C GLU A 249 -1.23 23.66 -29.01
N THR A 250 -0.19 24.38 -28.61
CA THR A 250 1.21 23.92 -28.72
C THR A 250 1.47 22.65 -27.89
N ALA A 251 0.85 22.56 -26.72
CA ALA A 251 0.96 21.39 -25.85
C ALA A 251 0.03 20.24 -26.28
N GLY A 252 -0.96 20.48 -27.15
CA GLY A 252 -1.99 19.50 -27.52
C GLY A 252 -2.83 19.03 -26.34
N GLN A 253 -3.09 19.91 -25.36
CA GLN A 253 -3.71 19.55 -24.09
C GLN A 253 -4.93 20.42 -23.79
N SER A 254 -5.93 19.85 -23.12
CA SER A 254 -7.04 20.61 -22.54
C SER A 254 -6.56 21.46 -21.34
N MET A 255 -7.30 22.52 -21.03
CA MET A 255 -6.98 23.40 -19.89
C MET A 255 -6.77 22.63 -18.56
N PRO A 256 -7.67 21.74 -18.12
CA PRO A 256 -7.48 20.98 -16.89
C PRO A 256 -6.25 20.07 -16.92
N THR A 257 -5.98 19.43 -18.06
CA THR A 257 -4.83 18.53 -18.24
C THR A 257 -3.52 19.33 -18.18
N TYR A 258 -3.47 20.50 -18.83
CA TYR A 258 -2.30 21.37 -18.80
C TYR A 258 -2.00 21.86 -17.37
N LEU A 259 -3.01 22.37 -16.65
CA LEU A 259 -2.86 22.80 -15.25
C LEU A 259 -2.37 21.66 -14.37
N ARG A 260 -2.89 20.44 -14.58
CA ARG A 260 -2.45 19.26 -13.86
C ARG A 260 -0.98 18.95 -14.12
N ILE A 261 -0.60 18.78 -15.37
CA ILE A 261 0.73 18.30 -15.74
C ILE A 261 1.79 19.35 -15.43
N GLN A 262 1.53 20.61 -15.76
CA GLN A 262 2.53 21.67 -15.66
C GLN A 262 2.63 22.31 -14.27
N LEU A 263 1.56 22.30 -13.48
CA LEU A 263 1.53 23.01 -12.20
C LEU A 263 1.21 22.09 -11.02
N PHE A 264 0.02 21.51 -10.98
CA PHE A 264 -0.47 20.85 -9.77
C PHE A 264 0.27 19.54 -9.47
N ARG A 265 0.50 18.71 -10.48
CA ARG A 265 1.23 17.43 -10.34
C ARG A 265 2.66 17.62 -9.83
N PRO A 266 3.51 18.52 -10.38
CA PRO A 266 4.84 18.78 -9.83
C PRO A 266 4.83 19.26 -8.37
N VAL A 267 3.93 20.18 -8.03
CA VAL A 267 3.76 20.63 -6.64
C VAL A 267 3.30 19.45 -5.74
N GLY A 268 2.34 18.64 -6.21
CA GLY A 268 1.89 17.43 -5.51
C GLY A 268 3.01 16.43 -5.23
N ILE A 269 3.87 16.15 -6.22
CA ILE A 269 5.06 15.31 -6.04
C ILE A 269 5.98 15.90 -4.95
N GLY A 270 6.25 17.20 -5.01
CA GLY A 270 7.01 17.86 -3.95
C GLY A 270 6.37 17.65 -2.57
N MET A 271 5.03 17.84 -2.47
CA MET A 271 4.29 17.65 -1.21
C MET A 271 4.36 16.21 -0.71
N LEU A 272 4.32 15.21 -1.59
CA LEU A 272 4.52 13.80 -1.22
C LEU A 272 5.89 13.58 -0.58
N ILE A 273 6.94 14.09 -1.21
CA ILE A 273 8.33 13.96 -0.73
C ILE A 273 8.52 14.71 0.60
N GLY A 274 8.18 16.00 0.63
CA GLY A 274 8.35 16.84 1.83
C GLY A 274 7.47 16.38 3.00
N GLY A 275 6.23 15.97 2.71
CA GLY A 275 5.32 15.43 3.70
C GLY A 275 5.81 14.10 4.29
N ALA A 276 6.36 13.23 3.46
CA ALA A 276 6.92 11.95 3.89
C ALA A 276 8.19 12.15 4.77
N ILE A 277 9.10 13.05 4.38
CA ILE A 277 10.30 13.38 5.15
C ILE A 277 9.91 13.99 6.51
N MET A 278 8.99 14.95 6.52
CA MET A 278 8.52 15.54 7.78
C MET A 278 7.81 14.53 8.67
N GLY A 279 7.00 13.63 8.09
CA GLY A 279 6.38 12.53 8.82
C GLY A 279 7.42 11.64 9.51
N LEU A 280 8.53 11.36 8.84
CA LEU A 280 9.65 10.63 9.44
C LEU A 280 10.32 11.43 10.59
N ILE A 281 10.55 12.73 10.39
CA ILE A 281 11.14 13.60 11.43
C ILE A 281 10.25 13.58 12.68
N LEU A 282 8.94 13.67 12.52
CA LEU A 282 7.98 13.61 13.62
C LEU A 282 7.92 12.23 14.28
N ALA A 283 8.25 11.17 13.55
CA ALA A 283 8.35 9.82 14.09
C ALA A 283 9.66 9.57 14.87
N LEU A 284 10.66 10.48 14.84
CA LEU A 284 11.93 10.31 15.55
C LEU A 284 11.79 9.94 17.04
N PRO A 285 10.87 10.50 17.84
CA PRO A 285 10.67 10.08 19.23
C PRO A 285 10.25 8.61 19.34
N LEU A 286 9.40 8.13 18.41
CA LEU A 286 8.98 6.72 18.34
C LEU A 286 10.15 5.82 17.93
N ILE A 287 10.99 6.28 17.00
CA ILE A 287 12.23 5.61 16.57
C ILE A 287 13.17 5.41 17.77
N ILE A 288 13.41 6.47 18.54
CA ILE A 288 14.26 6.43 19.73
C ILE A 288 13.65 5.49 20.78
N SER A 289 12.34 5.51 20.95
CA SER A 289 11.62 4.58 21.84
C SER A 289 11.81 3.13 21.41
N ALA A 290 11.65 2.83 20.11
CA ALA A 290 11.85 1.50 19.55
C ALA A 290 13.27 0.98 19.77
N VAL A 291 14.29 1.80 19.53
CA VAL A 291 15.70 1.43 19.77
C VAL A 291 15.98 1.17 21.25
N LYS A 292 15.45 2.01 22.16
CA LYS A 292 15.60 1.79 23.61
C LYS A 292 14.89 0.51 24.06
N SER A 293 13.73 0.22 23.52
CA SER A 293 12.96 -0.99 23.77
C SER A 293 13.74 -2.24 23.37
N MET A 294 14.37 -2.25 22.20
CA MET A 294 15.26 -3.33 21.75
C MET A 294 16.43 -3.56 22.70
N GLN A 295 17.09 -2.49 23.17
CA GLN A 295 18.19 -2.59 24.13
C GLN A 295 17.72 -3.17 25.47
N SER A 296 16.51 -2.84 25.90
CA SER A 296 15.92 -3.38 27.12
C SER A 296 15.55 -4.85 26.96
N ALA A 297 14.99 -5.25 25.82
CA ALA A 297 14.67 -6.64 25.50
C ALA A 297 15.91 -7.54 25.47
N SER A 298 17.06 -7.04 24.99
CA SER A 298 18.31 -7.78 24.97
C SER A 298 18.87 -8.09 26.37
N LYS A 299 18.50 -7.29 27.37
CA LYS A 299 18.91 -7.48 28.78
C LYS A 299 18.01 -8.43 29.56
N LEU A 300 16.77 -8.62 29.12
CA LEU A 300 15.84 -9.57 29.71
C LEU A 300 16.15 -10.97 29.17
N LYS A 301 16.81 -11.81 29.97
CA LYS A 301 16.94 -13.26 29.74
C LYS A 301 15.57 -13.91 29.89
N THR A 302 14.66 -13.63 28.98
CA THR A 302 13.34 -14.26 28.98
C THR A 302 13.49 -15.67 28.44
N ALA A 303 12.95 -16.66 29.18
CA ALA A 303 12.88 -18.03 28.72
C ALA A 303 12.26 -18.05 27.31
N VAL A 304 12.98 -18.65 26.36
CA VAL A 304 12.50 -18.85 24.99
C VAL A 304 11.23 -19.68 25.10
N SER A 305 10.05 -19.08 24.87
CA SER A 305 8.81 -19.85 24.88
C SER A 305 8.84 -20.75 23.63
N THR A 306 8.40 -21.97 23.78
CA THR A 306 8.29 -22.98 22.69
C THR A 306 7.27 -22.56 21.63
N ASP A 307 6.55 -21.47 21.88
CA ASP A 307 5.44 -20.98 21.05
C ASP A 307 5.87 -20.04 19.91
N GLU A 308 7.15 -19.75 19.79
CA GLU A 308 7.72 -18.93 18.71
C GLU A 308 8.71 -19.72 17.85
N MET A 309 9.03 -19.18 16.67
CA MET A 309 10.06 -19.76 15.81
C MET A 309 11.42 -19.78 16.52
N PRO A 310 12.18 -20.88 16.39
CA PRO A 310 13.53 -20.96 16.97
C PRO A 310 14.43 -19.87 16.41
N ILE A 311 15.12 -19.15 17.29
CA ILE A 311 16.00 -18.02 16.90
C ILE A 311 17.11 -18.45 15.93
N LYS A 312 17.58 -19.70 16.03
CA LYS A 312 18.56 -20.24 15.07
C LYS A 312 18.02 -20.26 13.63
N LEU A 313 16.74 -20.58 13.45
CA LEU A 313 16.10 -20.60 12.15
C LEU A 313 15.97 -19.19 11.59
N LEU A 314 15.69 -18.21 12.45
CA LEU A 314 15.63 -16.79 12.06
C LEU A 314 17.00 -16.27 11.61
N TYR A 315 18.08 -16.62 12.31
CA TYR A 315 19.43 -16.28 11.86
C TYR A 315 19.77 -16.90 10.49
N ILE A 316 19.41 -18.16 10.28
CA ILE A 316 19.59 -18.81 8.98
C ILE A 316 18.78 -18.07 7.90
N ALA A 317 17.53 -17.71 8.18
CA ALA A 317 16.68 -16.97 7.25
C ALA A 317 17.28 -15.59 6.91
N VAL A 318 17.76 -14.84 7.89
CA VAL A 318 18.43 -13.54 7.68
C VAL A 318 19.68 -13.68 6.84
N ILE A 319 20.58 -14.60 7.21
CA ILE A 319 21.84 -14.79 6.49
C ILE A 319 21.60 -15.25 5.06
N SER A 320 20.72 -16.25 4.86
CA SER A 320 20.41 -16.76 3.51
C SER A 320 19.74 -15.70 2.62
N ALA A 321 18.81 -14.93 3.18
CA ALA A 321 18.13 -13.87 2.43
C ALA A 321 19.05 -12.69 2.13
N ALA A 322 19.94 -12.31 3.06
CA ALA A 322 20.95 -11.26 2.80
C ALA A 322 21.99 -11.71 1.76
N CYS A 323 22.44 -12.97 1.81
CA CYS A 323 23.32 -13.54 0.78
C CYS A 323 22.61 -13.58 -0.59
N LEU A 324 21.33 -13.98 -0.62
CA LEU A 324 20.56 -13.97 -1.85
C LEU A 324 20.41 -12.54 -2.39
N LEU A 325 20.10 -11.56 -1.53
CA LEU A 325 20.01 -10.15 -1.93
C LEU A 325 21.33 -9.62 -2.50
N PHE A 326 22.46 -10.03 -1.92
CA PHE A 326 23.79 -9.71 -2.45
C PHE A 326 23.99 -10.29 -3.87
N VAL A 327 23.69 -11.56 -4.05
CA VAL A 327 23.78 -12.22 -5.38
C VAL A 327 22.89 -11.51 -6.39
N LEU A 328 21.63 -11.21 -6.02
CA LEU A 328 20.68 -10.52 -6.89
C LEU A 328 21.08 -9.08 -7.19
N ALA A 329 21.71 -8.37 -6.24
CA ALA A 329 22.30 -7.07 -6.49
C ALA A 329 23.41 -7.14 -7.56
N LEU A 330 24.25 -8.17 -7.52
CA LEU A 330 25.29 -8.40 -8.55
C LEU A 330 24.68 -8.70 -9.94
N TYR A 331 23.59 -9.47 -9.97
CA TYR A 331 22.91 -9.82 -11.23
C TYR A 331 21.91 -8.76 -11.71
N SER A 332 21.77 -7.66 -10.97
CA SER A 332 20.83 -6.58 -11.35
C SER A 332 21.26 -5.87 -12.63
N THR A 333 22.56 -5.66 -12.81
CA THR A 333 23.17 -5.05 -14.00
C THR A 333 24.58 -5.62 -14.23
N SER A 334 25.03 -5.60 -15.50
CA SER A 334 26.39 -6.05 -15.88
C SER A 334 27.51 -5.18 -15.32
N GLU A 335 27.21 -3.91 -15.02
CA GLU A 335 28.16 -2.92 -14.53
C GLU A 335 28.40 -3.03 -13.01
N MET A 336 27.62 -3.84 -12.30
CA MET A 336 27.68 -3.97 -10.84
C MET A 336 28.94 -4.71 -10.42
N GLY A 337 29.86 -4.00 -9.76
CA GLY A 337 31.05 -4.61 -9.15
C GLY A 337 30.73 -5.30 -7.82
N ILE A 338 31.52 -6.34 -7.48
CA ILE A 338 31.34 -7.14 -6.25
C ILE A 338 31.27 -6.25 -4.98
N PHE A 339 32.18 -5.28 -4.87
CA PHE A 339 32.24 -4.40 -3.69
C PHE A 339 30.98 -3.53 -3.54
N ARG A 340 30.50 -2.94 -4.64
CA ARG A 340 29.25 -2.14 -4.61
C ARG A 340 28.03 -3.00 -4.32
N GLY A 341 27.90 -4.16 -4.96
CA GLY A 341 26.82 -5.09 -4.69
C GLY A 341 26.80 -5.53 -3.23
N PHE A 342 27.99 -5.77 -2.63
CA PHE A 342 28.11 -6.09 -1.21
C PHE A 342 27.62 -4.92 -0.32
N ILE A 343 28.07 -3.69 -0.59
CA ILE A 343 27.63 -2.51 0.17
C ILE A 343 26.11 -2.31 0.05
N MET A 344 25.55 -2.44 -1.14
CA MET A 344 24.10 -2.31 -1.36
C MET A 344 23.31 -3.36 -0.57
N ALA A 345 23.75 -4.61 -0.58
CA ALA A 345 23.09 -5.67 0.16
C ALA A 345 23.17 -5.46 1.68
N VAL A 346 24.34 -5.07 2.19
CA VAL A 346 24.56 -4.80 3.62
C VAL A 346 23.72 -3.60 4.08
N LEU A 347 23.80 -2.48 3.36
CA LEU A 347 23.05 -1.28 3.72
C LEU A 347 21.54 -1.46 3.52
N GLY A 348 21.12 -2.17 2.46
CA GLY A 348 19.74 -2.55 2.27
C GLY A 348 19.20 -3.42 3.40
N THR A 349 19.96 -4.44 3.81
CA THR A 349 19.60 -5.33 4.94
C THR A 349 19.55 -4.56 6.26
N LEU A 350 20.52 -3.70 6.54
CA LEU A 350 20.56 -2.85 7.74
C LEU A 350 19.35 -1.88 7.74
N TRP A 351 19.05 -1.28 6.61
CA TRP A 351 17.89 -0.40 6.47
C TRP A 351 16.58 -1.14 6.71
N VAL A 352 16.42 -2.34 6.15
CA VAL A 352 15.24 -3.20 6.39
C VAL A 352 15.03 -3.44 7.88
N TRP A 353 16.10 -3.76 8.61
CA TRP A 353 16.03 -3.97 10.05
C TRP A 353 15.57 -2.72 10.79
N ILE A 354 16.23 -1.58 10.57
CA ILE A 354 15.91 -0.30 11.22
C ILE A 354 14.48 0.14 10.86
N ALA A 355 14.17 0.16 9.57
CA ALA A 355 12.89 0.62 9.05
C ALA A 355 11.72 -0.28 9.47
N GLY A 356 11.93 -1.61 9.47
CA GLY A 356 10.90 -2.56 9.93
C GLY A 356 10.52 -2.35 11.39
N VAL A 357 11.49 -2.10 12.26
CA VAL A 357 11.23 -1.77 13.67
C VAL A 357 10.43 -0.47 13.79
N ILE A 358 10.88 0.59 13.12
CA ILE A 358 10.24 1.91 13.15
C ILE A 358 8.78 1.82 12.68
N LEU A 359 8.56 1.19 11.54
CA LEU A 359 7.23 1.09 10.96
C LEU A 359 6.29 0.26 11.83
N SER A 360 6.79 -0.84 12.41
CA SER A 360 6.00 -1.69 13.30
C SER A 360 5.62 -0.96 14.59
N GLU A 361 6.50 -0.13 15.13
CA GLU A 361 6.21 0.73 16.28
C GLU A 361 5.16 1.82 15.91
N CYS A 362 5.34 2.48 14.75
CA CYS A 362 4.41 3.50 14.27
C CYS A 362 3.00 2.94 14.06
N ILE A 363 2.87 1.83 13.34
CA ILE A 363 1.57 1.22 13.06
C ILE A 363 0.92 0.67 14.34
N GLY A 364 1.74 0.16 15.25
CA GLY A 364 1.28 -0.33 16.54
C GLY A 364 0.65 0.73 17.43
N ARG A 365 1.14 1.98 17.34
CA ARG A 365 0.64 3.11 18.14
C ARG A 365 -0.43 3.94 17.43
N THR A 366 -0.28 4.17 16.12
CA THR A 366 -1.05 5.19 15.41
C THR A 366 -1.95 4.64 14.31
N ASN A 367 -1.82 3.37 13.95
CA ASN A 367 -2.41 2.74 12.76
C ASN A 367 -2.00 3.43 11.45
N TRP A 368 -0.91 4.17 11.46
CA TRP A 368 -0.33 4.83 10.30
C TRP A 368 1.13 4.40 10.12
N SER A 369 1.50 4.11 8.87
CA SER A 369 2.83 3.66 8.52
C SER A 369 3.48 4.63 7.52
N PRO A 370 4.61 5.28 7.85
CA PRO A 370 5.33 6.15 6.91
C PRO A 370 6.14 5.36 5.87
N LEU A 371 5.54 4.31 5.29
CA LEU A 371 6.19 3.40 4.34
C LEU A 371 6.78 4.15 3.14
N SER A 372 6.03 5.10 2.57
CA SER A 372 6.48 5.90 1.42
C SER A 372 7.76 6.69 1.73
N GLY A 373 7.83 7.34 2.89
CA GLY A 373 9.01 8.09 3.32
C GLY A 373 10.23 7.19 3.54
N MET A 374 10.02 6.05 4.18
CA MET A 374 11.08 5.07 4.41
C MET A 374 11.60 4.45 3.10
N THR A 375 10.71 4.24 2.12
CA THR A 375 11.08 3.77 0.78
C THR A 375 11.90 4.82 0.03
N LEU A 376 11.48 6.10 0.06
CA LEU A 376 12.23 7.19 -0.57
C LEU A 376 13.66 7.26 -0.02
N ILE A 377 13.85 7.16 1.30
CA ILE A 377 15.18 7.18 1.92
C ILE A 377 15.99 5.96 1.51
N ALA A 378 15.40 4.76 1.55
CA ALA A 378 16.08 3.53 1.12
C ALA A 378 16.65 3.68 -0.29
N VAL A 379 15.80 4.08 -1.24
CA VAL A 379 16.20 4.23 -2.65
C VAL A 379 17.20 5.39 -2.82
N THR A 380 17.07 6.49 -2.06
CA THR A 380 18.05 7.58 -2.06
C THR A 380 19.45 7.08 -1.67
N ILE A 381 19.56 6.31 -0.63
CA ILE A 381 20.84 5.73 -0.20
C ILE A 381 21.40 4.81 -1.31
N LEU A 382 20.55 3.96 -1.88
CA LEU A 382 20.96 2.98 -2.89
C LEU A 382 21.36 3.64 -4.23
N ILE A 383 20.66 4.69 -4.68
CA ILE A 383 21.00 5.39 -5.91
C ILE A 383 22.33 6.16 -5.78
N ILE A 384 22.62 6.72 -4.61
CA ILE A 384 23.90 7.39 -4.33
C ILE A 384 25.05 6.36 -4.38
N ILE A 385 24.87 5.16 -3.86
CA ILE A 385 25.86 4.08 -3.92
C ILE A 385 26.07 3.63 -5.37
N SER A 386 25.01 3.64 -6.17
CA SER A 386 25.03 3.25 -7.59
C SER A 386 25.55 4.36 -8.50
N ALA A 387 25.83 5.55 -7.99
CA ALA A 387 26.37 6.66 -8.78
C ALA A 387 27.65 6.27 -9.51
N GLY A 388 27.74 6.64 -10.80
CA GLY A 388 28.87 6.30 -11.66
C GLY A 388 28.82 4.92 -12.33
N LEU A 389 27.71 4.16 -12.20
CA LEU A 389 27.45 2.95 -13.01
C LEU A 389 26.82 3.28 -14.38
N GLY A 390 26.46 4.53 -14.63
CA GLY A 390 25.56 4.97 -15.69
C GLY A 390 24.10 4.94 -15.23
N ASP A 391 23.28 5.84 -15.78
CA ASP A 391 21.92 6.09 -15.28
C ASP A 391 21.04 4.85 -15.28
N LYS A 392 21.04 4.08 -16.38
CA LYS A 392 20.28 2.84 -16.51
C LYS A 392 20.63 1.83 -15.41
N ALA A 393 21.92 1.56 -15.25
CA ALA A 393 22.42 0.59 -14.28
C ALA A 393 22.13 1.06 -12.83
N ALA A 394 22.33 2.35 -12.55
CA ALA A 394 22.04 2.94 -11.26
C ALA A 394 20.55 2.85 -10.89
N ILE A 395 19.66 3.15 -11.83
CA ILE A 395 18.20 3.05 -11.62
C ILE A 395 17.79 1.61 -11.34
N ILE A 396 18.19 0.66 -12.20
CA ILE A 396 17.77 -0.74 -12.07
C ILE A 396 18.29 -1.33 -10.76
N SER A 397 19.59 -1.18 -10.47
CA SER A 397 20.17 -1.77 -9.26
C SER A 397 19.62 -1.20 -7.97
N SER A 398 19.42 0.12 -7.91
CA SER A 398 18.83 0.76 -6.73
C SER A 398 17.37 0.35 -6.51
N LEU A 399 16.60 0.17 -7.58
CA LEU A 399 15.20 -0.25 -7.47
C LEU A 399 15.05 -1.75 -7.20
N VAL A 400 15.98 -2.62 -7.64
CA VAL A 400 15.97 -4.03 -7.26
C VAL A 400 16.12 -4.20 -5.74
N VAL A 401 17.13 -3.56 -5.15
CA VAL A 401 17.35 -3.63 -3.69
C VAL A 401 16.31 -2.79 -2.94
N GLY A 402 15.91 -1.65 -3.50
CA GLY A 402 14.89 -0.77 -2.93
C GLY A 402 13.50 -1.41 -2.87
N ALA A 403 13.09 -2.13 -3.91
CA ALA A 403 11.84 -2.89 -3.91
C ALA A 403 11.87 -4.03 -2.88
N ALA A 404 12.99 -4.74 -2.77
CA ALA A 404 13.19 -5.75 -1.73
C ALA A 404 13.03 -5.14 -0.33
N ALA A 405 13.64 -3.98 -0.09
CA ALA A 405 13.51 -3.27 1.18
C ALA A 405 12.06 -2.81 1.45
N CYS A 406 11.36 -2.35 0.42
CA CYS A 406 9.96 -1.92 0.55
C CYS A 406 9.03 -3.09 0.88
N VAL A 407 9.20 -4.23 0.23
CA VAL A 407 8.46 -5.47 0.54
C VAL A 407 8.79 -5.96 1.95
N ALA A 408 10.05 -5.90 2.36
CA ALA A 408 10.47 -6.26 3.71
C ALA A 408 9.76 -5.43 4.79
N MET A 409 9.70 -4.11 4.59
CA MET A 409 9.02 -3.18 5.48
C MET A 409 7.52 -3.46 5.57
N SER A 410 6.88 -3.72 4.44
CA SER A 410 5.45 -4.07 4.39
C SER A 410 5.19 -5.39 5.11
N GLN A 411 5.97 -6.44 4.83
CA GLN A 411 5.83 -7.75 5.48
C GLN A 411 6.06 -7.70 6.99
N ALA A 412 6.98 -6.86 7.47
CA ALA A 412 7.23 -6.69 8.89
C ALA A 412 6.02 -6.05 9.60
N THR A 413 5.42 -5.02 9.01
CA THR A 413 4.23 -4.34 9.58
C THR A 413 3.01 -5.24 9.56
N ASP A 414 2.75 -5.92 8.45
CA ASP A 414 1.61 -6.83 8.29
C ASP A 414 1.70 -7.99 9.30
N LEU A 415 2.89 -8.61 9.44
CA LEU A 415 3.07 -9.69 10.40
C LEU A 415 2.79 -9.24 11.84
N MET A 416 3.21 -8.03 12.24
CA MET A 416 2.96 -7.55 13.60
C MET A 416 1.48 -7.31 13.87
N MET A 417 0.72 -6.80 12.89
CA MET A 417 -0.74 -6.69 13.00
C MET A 417 -1.41 -8.06 13.10
N ASP A 418 -0.97 -9.01 12.28
CA ASP A 418 -1.50 -10.38 12.29
C ASP A 418 -1.17 -11.12 13.58
N LEU A 419 0.04 -10.97 14.12
CA LEU A 419 0.43 -11.51 15.42
C LEU A 419 -0.37 -10.89 16.59
N LYS A 420 -0.75 -9.61 16.48
CA LYS A 420 -1.68 -8.99 17.43
C LYS A 420 -3.07 -9.60 17.32
N THR A 421 -3.56 -9.83 16.12
CA THR A 421 -4.82 -10.53 15.88
C THR A 421 -4.79 -11.91 16.54
N GLY A 422 -3.75 -12.70 16.27
CA GLY A 422 -3.55 -14.01 16.85
C GLY A 422 -3.47 -14.01 18.37
N TYR A 423 -2.73 -13.05 18.94
CA TYR A 423 -2.69 -12.85 20.39
C TYR A 423 -4.09 -12.66 21.00
N LEU A 424 -4.93 -11.86 20.33
CA LEU A 424 -6.28 -11.58 20.79
C LEU A 424 -7.25 -12.76 20.63
N VAL A 425 -7.07 -13.62 19.60
CA VAL A 425 -7.93 -14.79 19.37
C VAL A 425 -7.36 -16.08 19.98
N GLY A 426 -6.15 -16.04 20.53
CA GLY A 426 -5.51 -17.18 21.19
C GLY A 426 -4.80 -18.13 20.23
N ALA A 427 -4.38 -17.68 19.05
CA ALA A 427 -3.58 -18.47 18.10
C ALA A 427 -2.11 -18.59 18.57
N THR A 428 -1.46 -19.67 18.17
CA THR A 428 -0.03 -19.89 18.46
C THR A 428 0.83 -19.02 17.54
N PRO A 429 1.67 -18.09 18.06
CA PRO A 429 2.48 -17.19 17.24
C PRO A 429 3.33 -17.92 16.19
N ARG A 430 3.94 -19.06 16.56
CA ARG A 430 4.75 -19.87 15.64
C ARG A 430 3.96 -20.33 14.41
N GLN A 431 2.69 -20.65 14.55
CA GLN A 431 1.86 -21.12 13.42
C GLN A 431 1.58 -19.96 12.45
N GLN A 432 1.35 -18.75 12.97
CA GLN A 432 1.20 -17.55 12.11
C GLN A 432 2.51 -17.20 11.43
N GLN A 433 3.64 -17.21 12.16
CA GLN A 433 4.98 -16.96 11.61
C GLN A 433 5.32 -17.92 10.46
N LEU A 434 5.00 -19.21 10.63
CA LEU A 434 5.15 -20.23 9.58
C LEU A 434 4.22 -19.95 8.39
N GLY A 435 2.97 -19.56 8.66
CA GLY A 435 1.99 -19.20 7.63
C GLY A 435 2.46 -18.02 6.79
N GLN A 436 2.99 -16.98 7.45
CA GLN A 436 3.56 -15.80 6.78
C GLN A 436 4.73 -16.18 5.86
N LEU A 437 5.71 -16.94 6.40
CA LEU A 437 6.87 -17.39 5.60
C LEU A 437 6.48 -18.30 4.45
N ALA A 438 5.52 -19.21 4.66
CA ALA A 438 5.03 -20.10 3.63
C ALA A 438 4.34 -19.36 2.46
N ALA A 439 3.83 -18.14 2.69
CA ALA A 439 3.10 -17.37 1.72
C ALA A 439 3.91 -16.23 1.07
N THR A 440 4.99 -15.79 1.68
CA THR A 440 5.79 -14.64 1.25
C THR A 440 6.33 -14.74 -0.19
N TRP A 441 6.58 -15.93 -0.70
CA TRP A 441 7.09 -16.14 -2.06
C TRP A 441 6.05 -15.89 -3.16
N LEU A 442 4.77 -16.14 -2.86
CA LEU A 442 3.70 -16.09 -3.85
C LEU A 442 3.33 -14.66 -4.22
N GLY A 443 3.32 -13.74 -3.25
CA GLY A 443 2.97 -12.34 -3.45
C GLY A 443 3.81 -11.66 -4.53
N PRO A 444 5.14 -11.68 -4.45
CA PRO A 444 6.00 -11.04 -5.46
C PRO A 444 5.79 -11.56 -6.88
N ILE A 445 5.50 -12.85 -7.06
CA ILE A 445 5.21 -13.43 -8.37
C ILE A 445 3.90 -12.87 -8.92
N VAL A 446 2.83 -12.92 -8.14
CA VAL A 446 1.50 -12.44 -8.54
C VAL A 446 1.53 -10.95 -8.86
N VAL A 447 2.16 -10.17 -8.00
CA VAL A 447 2.23 -8.71 -8.15
C VAL A 447 3.09 -8.30 -9.34
N MET A 448 4.19 -9.00 -9.62
CA MET A 448 5.01 -8.74 -10.81
C MET A 448 4.21 -8.98 -12.09
N ILE A 449 3.49 -10.09 -12.17
CA ILE A 449 2.60 -10.38 -13.31
C ILE A 449 1.56 -9.27 -13.46
N LEU A 450 0.93 -8.85 -12.34
CA LEU A 450 -0.05 -7.77 -12.35
C LEU A 450 0.55 -6.45 -12.87
N ILE A 451 1.75 -6.07 -12.43
CA ILE A 451 2.44 -4.86 -12.87
C ILE A 451 2.66 -4.87 -14.38
N PHE A 452 3.15 -5.98 -14.94
CA PHE A 452 3.36 -6.10 -16.38
C PHE A 452 2.04 -6.05 -17.17
N VAL A 453 1.00 -6.77 -16.71
CA VAL A 453 -0.32 -6.75 -17.33
C VAL A 453 -0.88 -5.33 -17.35
N LEU A 454 -0.85 -4.64 -16.22
CA LEU A 454 -1.39 -3.29 -16.12
C LEU A 454 -0.55 -2.25 -16.89
N HIS A 455 0.79 -2.39 -16.90
CA HIS A 455 1.64 -1.49 -17.67
C HIS A 455 1.39 -1.62 -19.18
N ASN A 456 1.30 -2.86 -19.67
CA ASN A 456 1.09 -3.10 -21.11
C ASN A 456 -0.30 -2.63 -21.58
N ALA A 457 -1.33 -2.72 -20.70
CA ALA A 457 -2.69 -2.30 -21.05
C ALA A 457 -2.91 -0.79 -20.89
N TYR A 458 -2.42 -0.19 -19.81
CA TYR A 458 -2.80 1.17 -19.40
C TYR A 458 -1.64 2.15 -19.29
N GLN A 459 -0.40 1.70 -19.37
CA GLN A 459 0.84 2.47 -19.17
C GLN A 459 0.96 3.12 -17.77
N MET A 460 1.99 2.74 -17.02
CA MET A 460 2.28 3.32 -15.70
C MET A 460 2.54 4.83 -15.78
N GLY A 461 1.93 5.61 -14.90
CA GLY A 461 2.04 7.06 -14.88
C GLY A 461 1.06 7.80 -15.79
N SER A 462 0.20 7.08 -16.55
CA SER A 462 -0.88 7.65 -17.36
C SER A 462 -2.04 8.20 -16.51
N GLU A 463 -3.06 8.78 -17.14
CA GLU A 463 -4.29 9.19 -16.44
C GLU A 463 -5.11 8.00 -15.93
N ARG A 464 -5.10 6.88 -16.66
CA ARG A 464 -5.79 5.64 -16.27
C ARG A 464 -5.07 4.89 -15.15
N LEU A 465 -3.73 4.99 -15.10
CA LEU A 465 -2.91 4.30 -14.12
C LEU A 465 -1.85 5.25 -13.53
N PRO A 466 -2.24 6.19 -12.65
CA PRO A 466 -1.39 7.30 -12.23
C PRO A 466 -0.12 6.91 -11.46
N ALA A 467 -0.14 5.81 -10.72
CA ALA A 467 0.96 5.29 -9.90
C ALA A 467 1.71 6.37 -9.09
N PRO A 468 1.03 7.12 -8.18
CA PRO A 468 1.58 8.35 -7.59
C PRO A 468 2.87 8.13 -6.79
N GLN A 469 2.99 7.02 -6.08
CA GLN A 469 4.19 6.70 -5.28
C GLN A 469 5.38 6.36 -6.19
N GLY A 470 5.14 5.58 -7.25
CA GLY A 470 6.14 5.30 -8.27
C GLY A 470 6.61 6.57 -8.98
N GLN A 471 5.69 7.50 -9.27
CA GLN A 471 6.03 8.79 -9.87
C GLN A 471 6.86 9.68 -8.94
N ALA A 472 6.52 9.73 -7.65
CA ALA A 472 7.30 10.49 -6.67
C ALA A 472 8.74 9.92 -6.57
N LEU A 473 8.85 8.60 -6.55
CA LEU A 473 10.14 7.91 -6.51
C LEU A 473 10.94 8.14 -7.81
N ALA A 474 10.31 8.01 -8.98
CA ALA A 474 10.93 8.27 -10.27
C ALA A 474 11.45 9.71 -10.37
N SER A 475 10.65 10.68 -9.93
CA SER A 475 11.04 12.10 -9.94
C SER A 475 12.22 12.39 -9.00
N MET A 476 12.27 11.73 -7.86
CA MET A 476 13.40 11.84 -6.93
C MET A 476 14.69 11.25 -7.55
N ILE A 477 14.60 10.09 -8.16
CA ILE A 477 15.73 9.45 -8.84
C ILE A 477 16.26 10.34 -9.97
N GLN A 478 15.37 10.87 -10.82
CA GLN A 478 15.75 11.82 -11.88
C GLN A 478 16.46 13.05 -11.33
N GLY A 479 15.93 13.62 -10.23
CA GLY A 479 16.57 14.77 -9.57
C GLY A 479 17.98 14.49 -9.06
N ILE A 480 18.23 13.27 -8.53
CA ILE A 480 19.56 12.86 -8.04
C ILE A 480 20.53 12.62 -9.20
N LEU A 481 20.06 12.06 -10.31
CA LEU A 481 20.88 11.79 -11.49
C LEU A 481 21.11 13.03 -12.39
N GLY A 482 20.59 14.21 -12.00
CA GLY A 482 20.79 15.45 -12.75
C GLY A 482 19.85 15.62 -13.95
N GLY A 483 18.72 14.90 -13.99
CA GLY A 483 17.69 15.03 -15.01
C GLY A 483 16.96 16.38 -14.96
N ASP A 484 16.32 16.76 -16.07
CA ASP A 484 15.51 17.98 -16.14
C ASP A 484 14.19 17.78 -15.37
N VAL A 485 14.14 18.37 -14.19
CA VAL A 485 12.96 18.33 -13.30
C VAL A 485 12.56 19.74 -12.90
N PRO A 486 11.27 20.04 -12.70
CA PRO A 486 10.79 21.37 -12.29
C PRO A 486 11.12 21.63 -10.81
N VAL A 487 12.42 21.77 -10.49
CA VAL A 487 12.98 21.85 -9.12
C VAL A 487 12.27 22.89 -8.27
N GLN A 488 11.96 24.07 -8.81
CA GLN A 488 11.28 25.14 -8.06
C GLN A 488 9.90 24.69 -7.57
N LYS A 489 9.13 24.00 -8.42
CA LYS A 489 7.80 23.48 -8.07
C LYS A 489 7.89 22.34 -7.07
N TYR A 490 8.92 21.49 -7.19
CA TYR A 490 9.18 20.42 -6.23
C TYR A 490 9.57 20.95 -4.85
N ILE A 491 10.45 21.96 -4.78
CA ILE A 491 10.85 22.60 -3.51
C ILE A 491 9.66 23.32 -2.88
N ALA A 492 8.88 24.07 -3.65
CA ALA A 492 7.69 24.73 -3.15
C ALA A 492 6.68 23.70 -2.59
N GLY A 493 6.44 22.63 -3.33
CA GLY A 493 5.59 21.53 -2.88
C GLY A 493 6.15 20.85 -1.63
N ALA A 494 7.45 20.57 -1.58
CA ALA A 494 8.09 19.94 -0.42
C ALA A 494 7.97 20.80 0.85
N GLY A 495 8.15 22.12 0.72
CA GLY A 495 7.93 23.06 1.82
C GLY A 495 6.48 23.04 2.33
N LEU A 496 5.50 23.06 1.41
CA LEU A 496 4.07 22.96 1.76
C LEU A 496 3.73 21.63 2.41
N GLY A 497 4.18 20.51 1.83
CA GLY A 497 3.95 19.16 2.37
C GLY A 497 4.56 18.97 3.75
N ALA A 498 5.78 19.47 3.95
CA ALA A 498 6.45 19.46 5.24
C ALA A 498 5.71 20.33 6.28
N ALA A 499 5.31 21.54 5.92
CA ALA A 499 4.57 22.45 6.80
C ALA A 499 3.22 21.85 7.24
N LEU A 500 2.47 21.24 6.31
CA LEU A 500 1.21 20.55 6.61
C LEU A 500 1.44 19.37 7.54
N SER A 501 2.45 18.54 7.29
CA SER A 501 2.78 17.40 8.15
C SER A 501 3.25 17.83 9.54
N ALA A 502 3.90 18.99 9.66
CA ALA A 502 4.34 19.56 10.95
C ALA A 502 3.18 19.95 11.90
N THR A 503 1.94 20.01 11.40
CA THR A 503 0.76 20.26 12.23
C THR A 503 0.45 19.14 13.24
N GLY A 504 1.15 18.01 13.17
CA GLY A 504 0.95 16.83 14.03
C GLY A 504 -0.17 15.89 13.56
N ILE A 505 -0.84 16.18 12.45
CA ILE A 505 -1.78 15.26 11.82
C ILE A 505 -0.98 14.31 10.92
N GLY A 506 -0.93 13.03 11.30
CA GLY A 506 -0.15 12.02 10.56
C GLY A 506 -0.52 11.95 9.07
N GLY A 507 0.48 12.08 8.20
CA GLY A 507 0.31 11.97 6.75
C GLY A 507 -0.41 13.14 6.07
N LEU A 508 -0.73 14.24 6.75
CA LEU A 508 -1.51 15.36 6.18
C LEU A 508 -0.90 15.90 4.89
N GLY A 509 0.40 16.20 4.90
CA GLY A 509 1.10 16.72 3.72
C GLY A 509 1.09 15.75 2.55
N VAL A 510 1.19 14.45 2.82
CA VAL A 510 1.10 13.38 1.81
C VAL A 510 -0.31 13.30 1.23
N LEU A 511 -1.35 13.28 2.08
CA LEU A 511 -2.74 13.18 1.63
C LEU A 511 -3.17 14.39 0.79
N VAL A 512 -2.86 15.61 1.23
CA VAL A 512 -3.12 16.82 0.45
C VAL A 512 -2.31 16.80 -0.85
N GLY A 513 -1.05 16.37 -0.80
CA GLY A 513 -0.18 16.21 -1.97
C GLY A 513 -0.72 15.23 -3.00
N LEU A 514 -1.30 14.10 -2.57
CA LEU A 514 -2.02 13.18 -3.47
C LEU A 514 -3.19 13.86 -4.17
N GLY A 515 -3.92 14.75 -3.46
CA GLY A 515 -4.98 15.55 -4.05
C GLY A 515 -4.50 16.53 -5.13
N PHE A 516 -3.29 17.08 -4.98
CA PHE A 516 -2.64 17.88 -6.02
C PHE A 516 -2.15 17.05 -7.22
N TYR A 517 -1.73 15.81 -6.96
CA TYR A 517 -1.12 14.95 -7.97
C TYR A 517 -2.15 14.26 -8.86
N LEU A 518 -3.20 13.70 -8.26
CA LEU A 518 -4.15 12.86 -8.97
C LEU A 518 -5.05 13.65 -9.93
N PRO A 519 -5.56 12.99 -10.99
CA PRO A 519 -6.61 13.57 -11.82
C PRO A 519 -7.83 13.95 -10.99
N PHE A 520 -8.39 15.13 -11.23
CA PHE A 520 -9.49 15.66 -10.39
C PHE A 520 -10.79 14.87 -10.50
N ASN A 521 -11.04 14.21 -11.65
CA ASN A 521 -12.16 13.30 -11.83
C ASN A 521 -12.18 12.15 -10.79
N ILE A 522 -11.00 11.61 -10.44
CA ILE A 522 -10.86 10.61 -9.38
C ILE A 522 -11.24 11.23 -8.02
N ILE A 523 -10.77 12.45 -7.75
CA ILE A 523 -11.01 13.13 -6.47
C ILE A 523 -12.48 13.49 -6.29
N LEU A 524 -13.15 13.92 -7.36
CA LEU A 524 -14.59 14.18 -7.34
C LEU A 524 -15.38 12.92 -6.95
N THR A 525 -15.09 11.77 -7.58
CA THR A 525 -15.73 10.49 -7.23
C THR A 525 -15.38 10.05 -5.80
N TYR A 526 -14.12 10.24 -5.39
CA TYR A 526 -13.69 9.97 -4.03
C TYR A 526 -14.48 10.80 -3.01
N SER A 527 -14.77 12.06 -3.32
CA SER A 527 -15.55 12.94 -2.45
C SER A 527 -16.95 12.40 -2.17
N LEU A 528 -17.59 11.79 -3.18
CA LEU A 528 -18.91 11.13 -3.02
C LEU A 528 -18.85 9.98 -2.01
N GLY A 529 -17.81 9.14 -2.08
CA GLY A 529 -17.63 8.02 -1.15
C GLY A 529 -17.46 8.51 0.30
N THR A 530 -16.70 9.59 0.50
CA THR A 530 -16.52 10.20 1.82
C THR A 530 -17.83 10.81 2.34
N VAL A 531 -18.57 11.54 1.50
CA VAL A 531 -19.88 12.10 1.86
C VAL A 531 -20.87 10.97 2.20
N LEU A 532 -20.90 9.90 1.42
CA LEU A 532 -21.74 8.73 1.69
C LEU A 532 -21.40 8.09 3.04
N ARG A 533 -20.10 7.99 3.39
CA ARG A 533 -19.68 7.48 4.71
C ARG A 533 -20.17 8.38 5.83
N LEU A 534 -19.97 9.70 5.73
CA LEU A 534 -20.41 10.65 6.74
C LEU A 534 -21.93 10.63 6.90
N PHE A 535 -22.67 10.52 5.79
CA PHE A 535 -24.13 10.41 5.80
C PHE A 535 -24.61 9.13 6.48
N THR A 536 -24.02 7.98 6.17
CA THR A 536 -24.38 6.71 6.80
C THR A 536 -24.02 6.69 8.27
N ASP A 537 -22.86 7.24 8.66
CA ASP A 537 -22.45 7.38 10.07
C ASP A 537 -23.42 8.26 10.86
N TRP A 538 -23.91 9.34 10.24
CA TRP A 538 -24.87 10.26 10.86
C TRP A 538 -26.28 9.66 10.98
N LYS A 539 -26.80 9.09 9.88
CA LYS A 539 -28.22 8.63 9.80
C LYS A 539 -28.42 7.23 10.38
N MET A 540 -27.49 6.30 10.12
CA MET A 540 -27.62 4.89 10.47
C MET A 540 -26.72 4.49 11.65
N GLY A 541 -25.77 5.36 12.02
CA GLY A 541 -24.81 5.14 13.09
C GLY A 541 -23.53 4.42 12.61
N LYS A 542 -22.41 4.70 13.29
CA LYS A 542 -21.09 4.15 12.97
C LYS A 542 -21.06 2.62 12.92
N GLN A 543 -21.76 1.97 13.85
CA GLN A 543 -21.83 0.51 13.92
C GLN A 543 -22.44 -0.11 12.66
N TRP A 544 -23.44 0.52 12.07
CA TRP A 544 -24.03 0.09 10.80
C TRP A 544 -23.01 0.22 9.67
N SER A 545 -22.32 1.36 9.59
CA SER A 545 -21.28 1.59 8.57
C SER A 545 -20.14 0.56 8.68
N GLU A 546 -19.73 0.20 9.89
CA GLU A 546 -18.68 -0.79 10.13
C GLU A 546 -19.14 -2.22 9.81
N GLN A 547 -20.39 -2.56 10.12
CA GLN A 547 -20.87 -3.94 9.95
C GLN A 547 -21.38 -4.24 8.54
N LYS A 548 -21.89 -3.25 7.81
CA LYS A 548 -22.50 -3.42 6.48
C LYS A 548 -21.82 -2.56 5.42
N GLY A 549 -21.59 -1.29 5.71
CA GLY A 549 -21.05 -0.32 4.76
C GLY A 549 -19.61 -0.64 4.34
N ILE A 550 -18.71 -0.89 5.29
CA ILE A 550 -17.32 -1.25 4.99
C ILE A 550 -17.22 -2.55 4.19
N PRO A 551 -17.89 -3.67 4.57
CA PRO A 551 -17.88 -4.87 3.73
C PRO A 551 -18.41 -4.64 2.32
N ALA A 552 -19.50 -3.89 2.15
CA ALA A 552 -20.01 -3.55 0.83
C ALA A 552 -19.00 -2.71 0.03
N ALA A 553 -18.42 -1.68 0.63
CA ALA A 553 -17.40 -0.82 0.02
C ALA A 553 -16.14 -1.60 -0.37
N THR A 554 -15.71 -2.55 0.46
CA THR A 554 -14.62 -3.47 0.12
C THR A 554 -14.98 -4.32 -1.11
N GLY A 555 -16.22 -4.79 -1.19
CA GLY A 555 -16.73 -5.48 -2.37
C GLY A 555 -16.68 -4.62 -3.63
N LEU A 556 -17.01 -3.32 -3.53
CA LEU A 556 -16.90 -2.39 -4.65
C LEU A 556 -15.47 -2.30 -5.19
N ILE A 557 -14.47 -2.27 -4.31
CA ILE A 557 -13.05 -2.26 -4.71
C ILE A 557 -12.69 -3.55 -5.45
N VAL A 558 -13.02 -4.69 -4.87
CA VAL A 558 -12.66 -6.00 -5.43
C VAL A 558 -13.30 -6.22 -6.79
N GLY A 559 -14.59 -5.91 -6.93
CA GLY A 559 -15.34 -6.16 -8.16
C GLY A 559 -14.79 -5.37 -9.35
N GLU A 560 -14.57 -4.06 -9.18
CA GLU A 560 -14.00 -3.20 -10.22
C GLU A 560 -12.57 -3.60 -10.56
N ALA A 561 -11.73 -3.84 -9.55
CA ALA A 561 -10.35 -4.21 -9.76
C ALA A 561 -10.21 -5.53 -10.55
N LEU A 562 -11.01 -6.54 -10.23
CA LEU A 562 -10.98 -7.81 -10.95
C LEU A 562 -11.41 -7.67 -12.41
N ILE A 563 -12.43 -6.87 -12.69
CA ILE A 563 -12.86 -6.58 -14.05
C ILE A 563 -11.82 -5.73 -14.78
N GLY A 564 -11.23 -4.72 -14.14
CA GLY A 564 -10.15 -3.91 -14.72
C GLY A 564 -8.92 -4.75 -15.11
N VAL A 565 -8.48 -5.65 -14.23
CA VAL A 565 -7.42 -6.62 -14.55
C VAL A 565 -7.85 -7.57 -15.67
N GLY A 566 -9.11 -8.03 -15.67
CA GLY A 566 -9.67 -8.87 -16.72
C GLY A 566 -9.65 -8.19 -18.09
N PHE A 567 -10.04 -6.93 -18.17
CA PHE A 567 -9.94 -6.15 -19.40
C PHE A 567 -8.49 -5.88 -19.81
N ALA A 568 -7.58 -5.62 -18.87
CA ALA A 568 -6.16 -5.49 -19.18
C ALA A 568 -5.60 -6.75 -19.86
N VAL A 569 -5.95 -7.94 -19.34
CA VAL A 569 -5.58 -9.22 -19.97
C VAL A 569 -6.24 -9.37 -21.35
N TYR A 570 -7.50 -8.99 -21.47
CA TYR A 570 -8.24 -9.04 -22.74
C TYR A 570 -7.59 -8.15 -23.80
N PHE A 571 -7.21 -6.90 -23.49
CA PHE A 571 -6.55 -5.98 -24.42
C PHE A 571 -5.20 -6.54 -24.91
N ILE A 572 -4.41 -7.14 -24.02
CA ILE A 572 -3.15 -7.76 -24.39
C ILE A 572 -3.37 -8.94 -25.36
N ILE A 573 -4.36 -9.80 -25.09
CA ILE A 573 -4.63 -10.98 -25.93
C ILE A 573 -5.23 -10.57 -27.27
N SER A 574 -6.08 -9.55 -27.31
CA SER A 574 -6.73 -9.06 -28.53
C SER A 574 -5.83 -8.19 -29.41
N GLY A 575 -4.66 -7.77 -28.88
CA GLY A 575 -3.73 -6.89 -29.60
C GLY A 575 -4.24 -5.46 -29.77
N MET A 576 -5.21 -5.05 -28.94
CA MET A 576 -5.76 -3.69 -28.93
C MET A 576 -4.93 -2.75 -28.05
#